data_e11506973fef22e6b4edaf357ef7cce5
#
_entry.id   e11506973fef22e6b4edaf357ef7cce5
#
_cell.length_a   1.000
_cell.length_b   1.000
_cell.length_c   1.000
_cell.angle_alpha   90.00
_cell.angle_beta   90.00
_cell.angle_gamma   90.00
#
_symmetry.space_group_name_H-M   'P 1'
#
loop_
_entity.id
_entity.type
_entity.pdbx_description
1 polymer ?
#
loop_
_entity_poly.entity_id
_entity_poly.type
_entity_poly.pdbx_seq_one_letter_code
_entity_poly.pdbx_strand_id
1 'polypeptide(L)'
;MSFLLVFLSFLDVNNGKVDSIFKTPIYGSVLLFGVLIWTINYYIKIKRIQINSKGIKFSNIFKTEFIQWSDIKKIELTGNSKVMMLLMETTHLTLKNGKQIAIMASYYQNISAIRKSLDQVSVCLNAEEPIELQPKIEISEVEPVGFVNLSRMTKHRGNHFLSLNGLAIYGWIAFSIYIFMTTDLANYFGALFIVLITMFGIFYGFLGFQLHYYYLDKKYLVVKNHVWPWLIHKYKIDNIKQVVFEMPYRKSTSLKVITKDCKSKLYPGGSLRNSNWQDLLNEFENLKMDIRKETNF
;
A
#
# COMPACT_ATOMS: atom_id res chain seq x y z
N MET A 1 16.67 6.49 11.01
CA MET A 1 17.84 7.09 11.69
C MET A 1 17.59 8.53 12.18
N SER A 2 16.98 9.40 11.42
CA SER A 2 16.66 10.79 11.82
C SER A 2 15.75 10.90 13.07
N PHE A 3 14.81 9.98 13.26
CA PHE A 3 13.92 9.97 14.42
C PHE A 3 14.65 9.64 15.75
N LEU A 4 15.68 8.81 15.68
CA LEU A 4 16.51 8.46 16.84
C LEU A 4 17.35 9.66 17.31
N LEU A 5 17.84 10.47 16.39
CA LEU A 5 18.62 11.68 16.71
C LEU A 5 17.76 12.79 17.32
N VAL A 6 16.52 12.95 16.82
CA VAL A 6 15.54 13.86 17.45
C VAL A 6 15.16 13.37 18.85
N PHE A 7 15.02 12.07 19.03
CA PHE A 7 14.71 11.45 20.32
C PHE A 7 15.85 11.60 21.33
N LEU A 8 17.09 11.36 20.90
CA LEU A 8 18.29 11.55 21.75
C LEU A 8 18.49 13.02 22.14
N SER A 9 18.14 13.97 21.26
CA SER A 9 18.17 15.38 21.59
C SER A 9 17.14 15.79 22.64
N PHE A 10 15.96 15.13 22.68
CA PHE A 10 14.96 15.34 23.73
C PHE A 10 15.40 14.81 25.11
N LEU A 11 16.19 13.75 25.15
CA LEU A 11 16.74 13.21 26.42
C LEU A 11 17.85 14.12 26.99
N ASP A 12 18.60 14.82 26.16
CA ASP A 12 19.63 15.77 26.58
C ASP A 12 19.07 17.11 27.10
N VAL A 13 17.79 17.38 26.83
CA VAL A 13 17.06 18.59 27.31
C VAL A 13 17.04 18.67 28.85
N ASN A 14 17.00 17.51 29.51
CA ASN A 14 16.86 17.46 30.97
C ASN A 14 18.18 17.73 31.73
N ASN A 15 19.32 17.76 31.04
CA ASN A 15 20.64 17.96 31.64
C ASN A 15 21.20 19.40 31.52
N GLY A 16 20.37 20.37 31.15
CA GLY A 16 20.76 21.78 31.06
C GLY A 16 21.70 22.13 29.87
N LYS A 17 21.99 21.15 29.01
CA LYS A 17 22.91 21.31 27.84
C LYS A 17 22.20 21.60 26.52
N VAL A 18 20.90 21.87 26.54
CA VAL A 18 20.04 22.02 25.34
C VAL A 18 20.38 23.22 24.48
N ASP A 19 21.11 24.16 25.04
CA ASP A 19 21.40 25.42 24.35
C ASP A 19 22.29 25.28 23.10
N SER A 20 22.96 24.13 22.90
CA SER A 20 23.94 24.00 21.81
C SER A 20 23.42 23.36 20.53
N ILE A 21 22.43 22.42 20.59
CA ILE A 21 22.07 21.60 19.43
C ILE A 21 21.11 22.35 18.49
N PHE A 22 20.16 23.12 19.04
CA PHE A 22 19.23 23.91 18.21
C PHE A 22 19.76 25.30 17.86
N LYS A 23 20.81 25.79 18.53
CA LYS A 23 21.42 27.09 18.23
C LYS A 23 22.44 27.04 17.09
N THR A 24 22.88 25.88 16.65
CA THR A 24 23.78 25.79 15.49
C THR A 24 22.98 25.79 14.18
N PRO A 25 23.07 26.86 13.36
CA PRO A 25 22.39 26.96 12.07
C PRO A 25 22.76 25.82 11.10
N ILE A 26 23.82 25.07 11.42
CA ILE A 26 24.34 23.95 10.64
C ILE A 26 23.33 22.78 10.60
N TYR A 27 22.72 22.38 11.72
CA TYR A 27 21.78 21.23 11.73
C TYR A 27 20.48 21.56 11.00
N GLY A 28 19.98 22.79 11.18
CA GLY A 28 18.82 23.27 10.43
C GLY A 28 19.10 23.32 8.92
N SER A 29 20.28 23.76 8.53
CA SER A 29 20.73 23.80 7.13
C SER A 29 20.85 22.40 6.51
N VAL A 30 21.44 21.44 7.22
CA VAL A 30 21.58 20.05 6.77
C VAL A 30 20.21 19.39 6.59
N LEU A 31 19.27 19.64 7.51
CA LEU A 31 17.91 19.09 7.43
C LEU A 31 17.13 19.71 6.26
N LEU A 32 17.20 21.03 6.09
CA LEU A 32 16.61 21.74 4.96
C LEU A 32 17.20 21.26 3.62
N PHE A 33 18.52 21.10 3.54
CA PHE A 33 19.18 20.59 2.34
C PHE A 33 18.79 19.15 2.03
N GLY A 34 18.66 18.30 3.05
CA GLY A 34 18.14 16.94 2.90
C GLY A 34 16.71 16.89 2.38
N VAL A 35 15.81 17.75 2.90
CA VAL A 35 14.43 17.88 2.43
C VAL A 35 14.41 18.42 0.99
N LEU A 36 15.25 19.38 0.66
CA LEU A 36 15.34 19.94 -0.69
C LEU A 36 15.79 18.89 -1.71
N ILE A 37 16.86 18.14 -1.40
CA ILE A 37 17.33 17.04 -2.25
C ILE A 37 16.23 15.98 -2.42
N TRP A 38 15.55 15.62 -1.34
CA TRP A 38 14.46 14.65 -1.38
C TRP A 38 13.30 15.14 -2.26
N THR A 39 12.94 16.40 -2.13
CA THR A 39 11.87 17.06 -2.92
C THR A 39 12.24 17.11 -4.39
N ILE A 40 13.47 17.51 -4.74
CA ILE A 40 13.96 17.53 -6.12
C ILE A 40 13.93 16.12 -6.72
N ASN A 41 14.43 15.12 -6.00
CA ASN A 41 14.39 13.72 -6.45
C ASN A 41 12.96 13.21 -6.66
N TYR A 42 12.02 13.66 -5.83
CA TYR A 42 10.61 13.32 -5.97
C TYR A 42 10.03 13.90 -7.27
N TYR A 43 10.26 15.20 -7.54
CA TYR A 43 9.79 15.86 -8.77
C TYR A 43 10.45 15.32 -10.05
N ILE A 44 11.69 14.90 -10.00
CA ILE A 44 12.37 14.27 -11.14
C ILE A 44 11.71 12.92 -11.50
N LYS A 45 11.25 12.16 -10.51
CA LYS A 45 10.64 10.84 -10.70
C LYS A 45 9.20 10.89 -11.15
N ILE A 46 8.46 11.94 -10.80
CA ILE A 46 7.07 12.10 -11.24
C ILE A 46 7.06 12.58 -12.69
N LYS A 47 6.46 11.79 -13.55
CA LYS A 47 6.27 12.13 -14.97
C LYS A 47 4.79 12.39 -15.23
N ARG A 48 4.48 13.47 -15.93
CA ARG A 48 3.16 13.67 -16.50
C ARG A 48 2.95 12.65 -17.61
N ILE A 49 1.85 11.91 -17.57
CA ILE A 49 1.50 10.88 -18.55
C ILE A 49 0.38 11.40 -19.43
N GLN A 50 0.56 11.32 -20.75
CA GLN A 50 -0.46 11.58 -21.75
C GLN A 50 -0.56 10.36 -22.66
N ILE A 51 -1.75 9.85 -22.83
CA ILE A 51 -2.06 8.68 -23.64
C ILE A 51 -2.89 9.16 -24.84
N ASN A 52 -2.50 8.81 -26.06
CA ASN A 52 -3.21 9.12 -27.27
C ASN A 52 -3.24 7.89 -28.21
N SER A 53 -3.94 7.99 -29.36
CA SER A 53 -4.04 6.89 -30.32
C SER A 53 -2.69 6.43 -30.92
N LYS A 54 -1.68 7.30 -30.94
CA LYS A 54 -0.36 7.01 -31.54
C LYS A 54 0.65 6.46 -30.55
N GLY A 55 0.48 6.74 -29.23
CA GLY A 55 1.45 6.33 -28.23
C GLY A 55 1.22 6.95 -26.85
N ILE A 56 2.20 6.76 -25.99
CA ILE A 56 2.25 7.31 -24.64
C ILE A 56 3.39 8.30 -24.51
N LYS A 57 3.10 9.46 -23.95
CA LYS A 57 4.08 10.52 -23.70
C LYS A 57 4.33 10.65 -22.21
N PHE A 58 5.58 10.56 -21.82
CA PHE A 58 6.07 10.84 -20.48
C PHE A 58 6.81 12.17 -20.49
N SER A 59 6.38 13.12 -19.68
CA SER A 59 7.06 14.40 -19.56
C SER A 59 7.31 14.74 -18.10
N ASN A 60 8.51 15.19 -17.77
CA ASN A 60 8.84 15.84 -16.52
C ASN A 60 9.47 17.23 -16.82
N ILE A 61 9.95 17.92 -15.79
CA ILE A 61 10.56 19.26 -15.93
C ILE A 61 11.78 19.24 -16.87
N PHE A 62 12.51 18.10 -16.97
CA PHE A 62 13.79 18.01 -17.67
C PHE A 62 13.71 17.26 -18.99
N LYS A 63 12.77 16.33 -19.12
CA LYS A 63 12.73 15.40 -20.26
C LYS A 63 11.31 15.09 -20.70
N THR A 64 11.13 15.02 -22.01
CA THR A 64 9.93 14.48 -22.64
C THR A 64 10.33 13.25 -23.46
N GLU A 65 9.65 12.12 -23.23
CA GLU A 65 9.87 10.86 -23.93
C GLU A 65 8.52 10.42 -24.53
N PHE A 66 8.49 10.19 -25.83
CA PHE A 66 7.31 9.67 -26.53
C PHE A 66 7.60 8.24 -26.99
N ILE A 67 6.68 7.33 -26.75
CA ILE A 67 6.78 5.91 -27.07
C ILE A 67 5.59 5.55 -27.92
N GLN A 68 5.84 5.04 -29.11
CA GLN A 68 4.78 4.55 -29.99
C GLN A 68 4.23 3.21 -29.48
N TRP A 69 2.96 2.95 -29.74
CA TRP A 69 2.36 1.66 -29.39
C TRP A 69 3.04 0.50 -30.09
N SER A 70 3.52 0.71 -31.31
CA SER A 70 4.29 -0.28 -32.08
C SER A 70 5.58 -0.74 -31.40
N ASP A 71 6.15 0.08 -30.51
CA ASP A 71 7.39 -0.24 -29.80
C ASP A 71 7.14 -1.04 -28.51
N ILE A 72 5.88 -1.17 -28.10
CA ILE A 72 5.51 -1.88 -26.89
C ILE A 72 5.33 -3.37 -27.22
N LYS A 73 6.01 -4.21 -26.45
CA LYS A 73 5.90 -5.68 -26.52
C LYS A 73 4.84 -6.22 -25.58
N LYS A 74 4.75 -5.67 -24.35
CA LYS A 74 3.85 -6.17 -23.30
C LYS A 74 3.45 -5.04 -22.36
N ILE A 75 2.18 -5.03 -21.97
CA ILE A 75 1.64 -4.16 -20.92
C ILE A 75 1.22 -5.05 -19.74
N GLU A 76 1.77 -4.78 -18.58
CA GLU A 76 1.37 -5.44 -17.33
C GLU A 76 0.78 -4.36 -16.41
N LEU A 77 -0.54 -4.41 -16.21
CA LEU A 77 -1.28 -3.34 -15.53
C LEU A 77 -1.01 -3.27 -14.03
N THR A 78 -0.75 -4.44 -13.43
CA THR A 78 -0.56 -4.57 -11.96
C THR A 78 0.61 -5.49 -11.69
N GLY A 79 1.76 -4.90 -11.50
CA GLY A 79 2.99 -5.57 -11.08
C GLY A 79 3.55 -4.92 -9.83
N ASN A 80 4.70 -5.39 -9.39
CA ASN A 80 5.45 -4.82 -8.28
C ASN A 80 6.86 -4.44 -8.72
N SER A 81 7.32 -3.26 -8.32
CA SER A 81 8.72 -2.85 -8.51
C SER A 81 9.38 -2.56 -7.17
N LYS A 82 10.63 -2.97 -7.04
CA LYS A 82 11.43 -2.65 -5.87
C LYS A 82 12.01 -1.24 -6.02
N VAL A 83 11.54 -0.32 -5.18
CA VAL A 83 12.06 1.06 -5.12
C VAL A 83 12.71 1.28 -3.77
N MET A 84 14.01 1.46 -3.77
CA MET A 84 14.83 1.41 -2.56
C MET A 84 14.65 0.06 -1.83
N MET A 85 14.02 0.06 -0.64
CA MET A 85 13.74 -1.16 0.13
C MET A 85 12.23 -1.51 0.17
N LEU A 86 11.40 -0.79 -0.59
CA LEU A 86 9.95 -0.98 -0.59
C LEU A 86 9.50 -1.58 -1.92
N LEU A 87 8.64 -2.59 -1.84
CA LEU A 87 7.87 -3.06 -2.98
C LEU A 87 6.70 -2.09 -3.20
N MET A 88 6.71 -1.43 -4.34
CA MET A 88 5.67 -0.49 -4.75
C MET A 88 4.90 -1.08 -5.93
N GLU A 89 3.60 -0.91 -5.89
CA GLU A 89 2.74 -1.32 -7.00
C GLU A 89 3.01 -0.46 -8.23
N THR A 90 3.22 -1.13 -9.36
CA THR A 90 3.60 -0.49 -10.63
C THR A 90 2.82 -1.09 -11.80
N THR A 91 2.61 -0.28 -12.82
CA THR A 91 2.24 -0.75 -14.14
C THR A 91 3.51 -0.80 -14.99
N HIS A 92 3.78 -1.93 -15.62
CA HIS A 92 4.98 -2.13 -16.43
C HIS A 92 4.66 -2.10 -17.91
N LEU A 93 5.43 -1.30 -18.65
CA LEU A 93 5.46 -1.31 -20.11
C LEU A 93 6.80 -1.90 -20.53
N THR A 94 6.79 -3.07 -21.17
CA THR A 94 7.99 -3.69 -21.72
C THR A 94 8.07 -3.35 -23.20
N LEU A 95 9.15 -2.69 -23.61
CA LEU A 95 9.41 -2.33 -25.00
C LEU A 95 10.02 -3.51 -25.76
N LYS A 96 9.93 -3.48 -27.09
CA LYS A 96 10.53 -4.49 -28.00
C LYS A 96 12.06 -4.58 -27.85
N ASN A 97 12.71 -3.47 -27.48
CA ASN A 97 14.16 -3.45 -27.19
C ASN A 97 14.54 -3.99 -25.80
N GLY A 98 13.60 -4.53 -25.04
CA GLY A 98 13.82 -5.07 -23.70
C GLY A 98 13.77 -4.04 -22.57
N LYS A 99 13.73 -2.73 -22.87
CA LYS A 99 13.61 -1.69 -21.83
C LYS A 99 12.26 -1.79 -21.15
N GLN A 100 12.26 -1.73 -19.82
CA GLN A 100 11.03 -1.67 -19.01
C GLN A 100 10.81 -0.26 -18.45
N ILE A 101 9.58 0.20 -18.53
CA ILE A 101 9.14 1.48 -17.99
C ILE A 101 8.10 1.18 -16.92
N ALA A 102 8.39 1.64 -15.69
CA ALA A 102 7.52 1.43 -14.53
C ALA A 102 6.74 2.72 -14.22
N ILE A 103 5.41 2.61 -14.17
CA ILE A 103 4.51 3.65 -13.73
C ILE A 103 4.07 3.31 -12.30
N MET A 104 4.59 4.05 -11.33
CA MET A 104 4.30 3.78 -9.91
C MET A 104 2.90 4.25 -9.54
N ALA A 105 2.08 3.34 -9.05
CA ALA A 105 0.68 3.63 -8.71
C ALA A 105 0.53 4.74 -7.66
N SER A 106 1.44 4.80 -6.68
CA SER A 106 1.41 5.77 -5.60
C SER A 106 1.66 7.22 -6.03
N TYR A 107 2.18 7.45 -7.23
CA TYR A 107 2.46 8.81 -7.73
C TYR A 107 1.28 9.44 -8.47
N TYR A 108 0.24 8.65 -8.81
CA TYR A 108 -0.87 9.12 -9.63
C TYR A 108 -2.21 8.87 -8.93
N GLN A 109 -2.91 9.94 -8.62
CA GLN A 109 -4.25 9.86 -8.05
C GLN A 109 -5.24 9.18 -9.02
N ASN A 110 -5.02 9.37 -10.32
CA ASN A 110 -5.83 8.82 -11.42
C ASN A 110 -5.26 7.54 -12.02
N ILE A 111 -4.49 6.75 -11.27
CA ILE A 111 -3.85 5.53 -11.80
C ILE A 111 -4.84 4.53 -12.40
N SER A 112 -6.07 4.45 -11.87
CA SER A 112 -7.11 3.57 -12.41
C SER A 112 -7.52 3.99 -13.83
N ALA A 113 -7.63 5.30 -14.10
CA ALA A 113 -7.93 5.80 -15.44
C ALA A 113 -6.78 5.51 -16.43
N ILE A 114 -5.53 5.71 -15.98
CA ILE A 114 -4.33 5.36 -16.76
C ILE A 114 -4.34 3.87 -17.11
N ARG A 115 -4.58 3.00 -16.13
CA ARG A 115 -4.63 1.55 -16.33
C ARG A 115 -5.75 1.12 -17.25
N LYS A 116 -6.93 1.73 -17.13
CA LYS A 116 -8.07 1.44 -17.99
C LYS A 116 -7.80 1.81 -19.46
N SER A 117 -7.14 2.95 -19.70
CA SER A 117 -6.68 3.31 -21.04
C SER A 117 -5.63 2.33 -21.57
N LEU A 118 -4.67 1.91 -20.73
CA LEU A 118 -3.66 0.93 -21.10
C LEU A 118 -4.25 -0.48 -21.33
N ASP A 119 -5.31 -0.86 -20.61
CA ASP A 119 -6.05 -2.11 -20.82
C ASP A 119 -6.69 -2.12 -22.20
N GLN A 120 -7.37 -1.03 -22.60
CA GLN A 120 -7.93 -0.88 -23.94
C GLN A 120 -6.86 -1.01 -25.03
N VAL A 121 -5.73 -0.30 -24.85
CA VAL A 121 -4.59 -0.41 -25.79
C VAL A 121 -4.07 -1.84 -25.85
N SER A 122 -3.95 -2.53 -24.72
CA SER A 122 -3.49 -3.92 -24.66
C SER A 122 -4.40 -4.86 -25.44
N VAL A 123 -5.70 -4.68 -25.35
CA VAL A 123 -6.69 -5.46 -26.11
C VAL A 123 -6.53 -5.20 -27.61
N CYS A 124 -6.48 -3.94 -28.04
CA CYS A 124 -6.29 -3.58 -29.45
C CYS A 124 -4.96 -4.08 -30.02
N LEU A 125 -3.86 -3.99 -29.25
CA LEU A 125 -2.55 -4.51 -29.68
C LEU A 125 -2.55 -6.01 -29.88
N ASN A 126 -3.27 -6.76 -29.03
CA ASN A 126 -3.39 -8.22 -29.15
C ASN A 126 -4.30 -8.65 -30.29
N ALA A 127 -5.28 -7.82 -30.65
CA ALA A 127 -6.21 -8.06 -31.76
C ALA A 127 -5.71 -7.51 -33.11
N GLU A 128 -4.56 -6.82 -33.12
CA GLU A 128 -4.03 -6.08 -34.28
C GLU A 128 -5.02 -5.04 -34.86
N GLU A 129 -5.90 -4.54 -34.01
CA GLU A 129 -6.91 -3.55 -34.38
C GLU A 129 -6.39 -2.10 -34.20
N PRO A 130 -6.95 -1.12 -34.93
CA PRO A 130 -6.59 0.27 -34.75
C PRO A 130 -6.96 0.74 -33.34
N ILE A 131 -6.05 1.48 -32.70
CA ILE A 131 -6.21 1.94 -31.32
C ILE A 131 -7.13 3.17 -31.31
N GLU A 132 -8.40 2.95 -31.02
CA GLU A 132 -9.38 3.98 -30.74
C GLU A 132 -9.56 4.13 -29.24
N LEU A 133 -8.98 5.18 -28.65
CA LEU A 133 -9.16 5.49 -27.24
C LEU A 133 -10.48 6.25 -27.04
N GLN A 134 -11.33 5.77 -26.18
CA GLN A 134 -12.51 6.50 -25.75
C GLN A 134 -12.10 7.82 -25.08
N PRO A 135 -12.63 8.98 -25.51
CA PRO A 135 -12.15 10.30 -25.09
C PRO A 135 -12.35 10.59 -23.59
N LYS A 136 -13.24 9.90 -22.94
CA LYS A 136 -13.50 10.06 -21.51
C LYS A 136 -13.83 8.71 -20.89
N ILE A 137 -12.86 8.17 -20.16
CA ILE A 137 -13.13 6.99 -19.34
C ILE A 137 -13.81 7.48 -18.06
N GLU A 138 -15.13 7.40 -18.06
CA GLU A 138 -15.88 7.55 -16.80
C GLU A 138 -15.54 6.36 -15.93
N ILE A 139 -14.86 6.65 -14.83
CA ILE A 139 -14.73 5.68 -13.75
C ILE A 139 -16.14 5.61 -13.15
N SER A 140 -16.91 4.58 -13.53
CA SER A 140 -18.18 4.35 -12.89
C SER A 140 -17.91 4.27 -11.38
N GLU A 141 -18.53 5.17 -10.62
CA GLU A 141 -18.55 5.01 -9.17
C GLU A 141 -19.15 3.65 -8.91
N VAL A 142 -18.34 2.75 -8.32
CA VAL A 142 -18.82 1.44 -7.92
C VAL A 142 -19.95 1.71 -6.95
N GLU A 143 -21.18 1.34 -7.32
CA GLU A 143 -22.34 1.49 -6.44
C GLU A 143 -21.98 1.05 -5.03
N PRO A 144 -22.24 1.88 -4.02
CA PRO A 144 -21.94 1.52 -2.65
C PRO A 144 -22.67 0.21 -2.32
N VAL A 145 -21.91 -0.81 -1.99
CA VAL A 145 -22.48 -2.10 -1.61
C VAL A 145 -23.30 -1.89 -0.34
N GLY A 146 -24.60 -2.05 -0.44
CA GLY A 146 -25.56 -1.88 0.65
C GLY A 146 -25.27 -2.77 1.86
N PHE A 147 -26.26 -2.99 2.68
CA PHE A 147 -26.15 -3.85 3.86
C PHE A 147 -25.84 -5.29 3.42
N VAL A 148 -24.73 -5.87 3.92
CA VAL A 148 -24.33 -7.26 3.68
C VAL A 148 -24.47 -8.04 4.98
N ASN A 149 -25.23 -9.13 4.94
CA ASN A 149 -25.39 -9.98 6.11
C ASN A 149 -24.19 -10.92 6.28
N LEU A 150 -23.28 -10.56 7.18
CA LEU A 150 -22.04 -11.28 7.43
C LEU A 150 -22.24 -12.67 8.07
N SER A 151 -23.40 -12.94 8.69
CA SER A 151 -23.64 -14.21 9.38
C SER A 151 -23.77 -15.41 8.43
N ARG A 152 -24.05 -15.15 7.14
CA ARG A 152 -24.18 -16.19 6.10
C ARG A 152 -22.92 -16.42 5.29
N MET A 153 -21.86 -15.66 5.57
CA MET A 153 -20.61 -15.71 4.81
C MET A 153 -19.58 -16.59 5.52
N THR A 154 -18.76 -17.30 4.76
CA THR A 154 -17.60 -17.99 5.33
C THR A 154 -16.60 -16.98 5.85
N LYS A 155 -16.09 -17.23 7.05
CA LYS A 155 -15.19 -16.32 7.73
C LYS A 155 -13.78 -16.86 7.78
N HIS A 156 -12.86 -16.20 7.12
CA HIS A 156 -11.42 -16.47 7.18
C HIS A 156 -10.77 -15.51 8.17
N ARG A 157 -10.59 -15.98 9.41
CA ARG A 157 -10.07 -15.17 10.51
C ARG A 157 -9.02 -15.95 11.30
N GLY A 158 -7.84 -15.35 11.46
CA GLY A 158 -6.84 -15.85 12.40
C GLY A 158 -7.02 -15.28 13.82
N ASN A 159 -6.22 -15.81 14.74
CA ASN A 159 -6.15 -15.27 16.09
C ASN A 159 -5.19 -14.06 16.10
N HIS A 160 -5.75 -12.87 16.18
CA HIS A 160 -4.95 -11.63 16.13
C HIS A 160 -4.12 -11.42 17.40
N PHE A 161 -4.54 -11.95 18.55
CA PHE A 161 -3.76 -11.86 19.81
C PHE A 161 -2.46 -12.66 19.72
N LEU A 162 -2.50 -13.85 19.10
CA LEU A 162 -1.35 -14.75 18.97
C LEU A 162 -0.54 -14.51 17.68
N SER A 163 -0.92 -13.52 16.87
CA SER A 163 -0.11 -13.12 15.71
C SER A 163 1.08 -12.27 16.17
N LEU A 164 2.18 -12.30 15.39
CA LEU A 164 3.37 -11.49 15.71
C LEU A 164 3.02 -10.00 15.88
N ASN A 165 2.20 -9.47 14.98
CA ASN A 165 1.76 -8.07 15.01
C ASN A 165 0.85 -7.80 16.23
N GLY A 166 -0.03 -8.74 16.58
CA GLY A 166 -0.88 -8.63 17.75
C GLY A 166 -0.06 -8.69 19.05
N LEU A 167 0.84 -9.65 19.17
CA LEU A 167 1.75 -9.74 20.32
C LEU A 167 2.56 -8.45 20.52
N ALA A 168 3.06 -7.86 19.41
CA ALA A 168 3.78 -6.59 19.48
C ALA A 168 2.88 -5.44 19.99
N ILE A 169 1.62 -5.34 19.51
CA ILE A 169 0.67 -4.31 19.95
C ILE A 169 0.30 -4.49 21.42
N TYR A 170 -0.16 -5.69 21.78
CA TYR A 170 -0.64 -5.95 23.15
C TYR A 170 0.50 -6.04 24.18
N GLY A 171 1.66 -6.55 23.75
CA GLY A 171 2.87 -6.54 24.56
C GLY A 171 3.34 -5.12 24.87
N TRP A 172 3.26 -4.22 23.87
CA TRP A 172 3.55 -2.81 24.09
C TRP A 172 2.56 -2.15 25.06
N ILE A 173 1.27 -2.44 24.95
CA ILE A 173 0.26 -1.92 25.89
C ILE A 173 0.57 -2.41 27.31
N ALA A 174 0.83 -3.71 27.49
CA ALA A 174 1.16 -4.28 28.79
C ALA A 174 2.44 -3.68 29.37
N PHE A 175 3.48 -3.52 28.53
CA PHE A 175 4.73 -2.85 28.92
C PHE A 175 4.50 -1.39 29.32
N SER A 176 3.66 -0.66 28.58
CA SER A 176 3.33 0.73 28.90
C SER A 176 2.62 0.84 30.26
N ILE A 177 1.68 -0.07 30.56
CA ILE A 177 1.00 -0.14 31.85
C ILE A 177 2.01 -0.45 32.98
N TYR A 178 2.91 -1.42 32.75
CA TYR A 178 3.95 -1.77 33.70
C TYR A 178 4.85 -0.58 34.05
N ILE A 179 5.36 0.12 33.03
CA ILE A 179 6.18 1.33 33.23
C ILE A 179 5.39 2.39 34.00
N PHE A 180 4.14 2.62 33.65
CA PHE A 180 3.28 3.57 34.36
C PHE A 180 3.10 3.25 35.81
N MET A 181 3.02 1.97 36.20
CA MET A 181 2.86 1.52 37.59
C MET A 181 4.16 1.55 38.41
N THR A 182 5.32 1.42 37.76
CA THR A 182 6.61 1.25 38.44
C THR A 182 7.48 2.51 38.46
N THR A 183 7.20 3.50 37.62
CA THR A 183 8.01 4.73 37.51
C THR A 183 7.47 5.80 38.45
N ASP A 184 8.39 6.50 39.16
CA ASP A 184 8.04 7.69 39.92
C ASP A 184 7.65 8.82 38.94
N LEU A 185 6.33 8.99 38.78
CA LEU A 185 5.73 9.84 37.78
C LEU A 185 5.94 11.34 38.05
N ALA A 186 6.24 11.72 39.30
CA ALA A 186 6.33 13.12 39.69
C ALA A 186 7.43 13.86 38.90
N ASN A 187 8.54 13.18 38.59
CA ASN A 187 9.71 13.79 37.97
C ASN A 187 9.78 13.61 36.44
N TYR A 188 9.13 12.58 35.89
CA TYR A 188 9.30 12.19 34.48
C TYR A 188 8.01 12.08 33.68
N PHE A 189 6.88 12.46 34.25
CA PHE A 189 5.56 12.22 33.68
C PHE A 189 5.41 12.72 32.23
N GLY A 190 5.83 13.98 31.98
CA GLY A 190 5.64 14.57 30.66
C GLY A 190 6.44 13.87 29.54
N ALA A 191 7.72 13.59 29.79
CA ALA A 191 8.58 12.96 28.81
C ALA A 191 8.15 11.49 28.55
N LEU A 192 7.89 10.75 29.62
CA LEU A 192 7.44 9.37 29.54
C LEU A 192 6.10 9.25 28.81
N PHE A 193 5.14 10.12 29.11
CA PHE A 193 3.83 10.14 28.47
C PHE A 193 3.92 10.39 26.98
N ILE A 194 4.74 11.36 26.55
CA ILE A 194 4.98 11.64 25.12
C ILE A 194 5.58 10.43 24.41
N VAL A 195 6.58 9.79 25.02
CA VAL A 195 7.21 8.58 24.44
C VAL A 195 6.21 7.45 24.28
N LEU A 196 5.44 7.15 25.33
CA LEU A 196 4.46 6.07 25.32
C LEU A 196 3.36 6.32 24.28
N ILE A 197 2.84 7.54 24.18
CA ILE A 197 1.82 7.89 23.17
C ILE A 197 2.40 7.81 21.76
N THR A 198 3.61 8.32 21.53
CA THR A 198 4.23 8.30 20.22
C THR A 198 4.45 6.85 19.74
N MET A 199 5.01 6.02 20.61
CA MET A 199 5.23 4.62 20.31
C MET A 199 3.91 3.86 20.16
N PHE A 200 2.90 4.13 21.00
CA PHE A 200 1.57 3.56 20.83
C PHE A 200 0.99 3.93 19.45
N GLY A 201 1.06 5.20 19.05
CA GLY A 201 0.61 5.66 17.74
C GLY A 201 1.31 4.92 16.59
N ILE A 202 2.62 4.74 16.68
CA ILE A 202 3.41 4.02 15.68
C ILE A 202 3.01 2.52 15.63
N PHE A 203 3.04 1.83 16.78
CA PHE A 203 2.75 0.40 16.83
C PHE A 203 1.29 0.11 16.48
N TYR A 204 0.35 0.82 17.10
CA TYR A 204 -1.08 0.63 16.87
C TYR A 204 -1.46 1.03 15.44
N GLY A 205 -0.98 2.18 14.95
CA GLY A 205 -1.24 2.65 13.59
C GLY A 205 -0.66 1.71 12.56
N PHE A 206 0.65 1.46 12.60
CA PHE A 206 1.34 0.71 11.55
C PHE A 206 1.04 -0.80 11.59
N LEU A 207 1.13 -1.44 12.76
CA LEU A 207 0.88 -2.88 12.88
C LEU A 207 -0.60 -3.23 12.82
N GLY A 208 -1.46 -2.36 13.34
CA GLY A 208 -2.90 -2.55 13.29
C GLY A 208 -3.44 -2.63 11.87
N PHE A 209 -2.88 -1.84 10.93
CA PHE A 209 -3.26 -1.93 9.50
C PHE A 209 -2.90 -3.26 8.86
N GLN A 210 -2.07 -4.09 9.47
CA GLN A 210 -1.71 -5.40 8.94
C GLN A 210 -2.63 -6.53 9.41
N LEU A 211 -3.65 -6.26 10.21
CA LEU A 211 -4.50 -7.26 10.84
C LEU A 211 -5.89 -7.34 10.18
N HIS A 212 -5.92 -7.57 8.87
CA HIS A 212 -7.18 -7.81 8.17
C HIS A 212 -7.63 -9.27 8.26
N TYR A 213 -8.95 -9.48 8.10
CA TYR A 213 -9.60 -10.76 7.95
C TYR A 213 -10.76 -10.65 6.95
N TYR A 214 -11.23 -11.77 6.45
CA TYR A 214 -12.07 -11.81 5.27
C TYR A 214 -13.36 -12.57 5.54
N TYR A 215 -14.43 -12.11 4.90
CA TYR A 215 -15.67 -12.84 4.73
C TYR A 215 -15.89 -13.00 3.24
N LEU A 216 -16.24 -14.22 2.83
CA LEU A 216 -16.46 -14.54 1.42
C LEU A 216 -17.78 -15.30 1.27
N ASP A 217 -18.53 -14.98 0.24
CA ASP A 217 -19.64 -15.76 -0.27
C ASP A 217 -19.69 -15.68 -1.80
N LYS A 218 -20.74 -16.27 -2.41
CA LYS A 218 -20.91 -16.27 -3.87
C LYS A 218 -21.10 -14.86 -4.48
N LYS A 219 -21.49 -13.86 -3.69
CA LYS A 219 -21.84 -12.52 -4.17
C LYS A 219 -20.87 -11.45 -3.71
N TYR A 220 -20.28 -11.61 -2.53
CA TYR A 220 -19.52 -10.54 -1.88
C TYR A 220 -18.24 -11.04 -1.24
N LEU A 221 -17.20 -10.24 -1.36
CA LEU A 221 -16.01 -10.26 -0.52
C LEU A 221 -16.05 -9.06 0.42
N VAL A 222 -15.97 -9.30 1.72
CA VAL A 222 -15.92 -8.24 2.73
C VAL A 222 -14.61 -8.36 3.50
N VAL A 223 -13.83 -7.30 3.49
CA VAL A 223 -12.56 -7.20 4.21
C VAL A 223 -12.76 -6.31 5.42
N LYS A 224 -12.39 -6.79 6.59
CA LYS A 224 -12.45 -6.06 7.87
C LYS A 224 -11.08 -6.06 8.54
N ASN A 225 -10.90 -5.14 9.46
CA ASN A 225 -9.68 -5.08 10.27
C ASN A 225 -10.02 -5.40 11.74
N HIS A 226 -9.11 -6.13 12.43
CA HIS A 226 -9.30 -6.51 13.83
C HIS A 226 -9.18 -5.31 14.79
N VAL A 227 -8.26 -4.41 14.49
CA VAL A 227 -7.92 -3.26 15.34
C VAL A 227 -8.80 -2.06 15.01
N TRP A 228 -9.16 -1.91 13.72
CA TRP A 228 -9.97 -0.82 13.19
C TRP A 228 -11.31 -1.35 12.67
N PRO A 229 -12.27 -1.69 13.55
CA PRO A 229 -13.50 -2.40 13.18
C PRO A 229 -14.40 -1.60 12.23
N TRP A 230 -14.23 -0.27 12.15
CA TRP A 230 -14.94 0.62 11.21
C TRP A 230 -14.33 0.60 9.80
N LEU A 231 -13.10 0.09 9.63
CA LEU A 231 -12.53 -0.11 8.30
C LEU A 231 -13.13 -1.37 7.67
N ILE A 232 -14.16 -1.17 6.87
CA ILE A 232 -14.87 -2.23 6.18
C ILE A 232 -14.81 -1.93 4.69
N HIS A 233 -14.29 -2.88 3.91
CA HIS A 233 -14.31 -2.81 2.46
C HIS A 233 -15.17 -3.93 1.92
N LYS A 234 -16.10 -3.59 1.04
CA LYS A 234 -17.06 -4.52 0.46
C LYS A 234 -16.89 -4.54 -1.07
N TYR A 235 -16.80 -5.71 -1.64
CA TYR A 235 -16.68 -5.93 -3.08
C TYR A 235 -17.78 -6.88 -3.55
N LYS A 236 -18.47 -6.55 -4.65
CA LYS A 236 -19.25 -7.55 -5.39
C LYS A 236 -18.28 -8.44 -6.13
N ILE A 237 -18.45 -9.76 -6.08
CA ILE A 237 -17.57 -10.71 -6.77
C ILE A 237 -17.51 -10.40 -8.27
N ASP A 238 -18.64 -10.08 -8.88
CA ASP A 238 -18.73 -9.72 -10.30
C ASP A 238 -17.91 -8.47 -10.67
N ASN A 239 -17.58 -7.61 -9.73
CA ASN A 239 -16.78 -6.40 -9.96
C ASN A 239 -15.27 -6.64 -9.73
N ILE A 240 -14.89 -7.80 -9.24
CA ILE A 240 -13.49 -8.16 -9.08
C ILE A 240 -12.98 -8.72 -10.42
N LYS A 241 -11.87 -8.15 -10.92
CA LYS A 241 -11.19 -8.63 -12.11
C LYS A 241 -10.23 -9.77 -11.76
N GLN A 242 -9.47 -9.59 -10.67
CA GLN A 242 -8.44 -10.54 -10.26
C GLN A 242 -8.18 -10.41 -8.76
N VAL A 243 -7.82 -11.51 -8.13
CA VAL A 243 -7.25 -11.53 -6.77
C VAL A 243 -5.81 -12.01 -6.82
N VAL A 244 -4.93 -11.37 -6.05
CA VAL A 244 -3.52 -11.72 -6.00
C VAL A 244 -3.14 -12.02 -4.55
N PHE A 245 -2.58 -13.21 -4.34
CA PHE A 245 -1.98 -13.58 -3.07
C PHE A 245 -0.49 -13.26 -3.15
N GLU A 246 -0.05 -12.27 -2.38
CA GLU A 246 1.34 -11.83 -2.39
C GLU A 246 1.89 -11.65 -0.98
N MET A 247 3.19 -11.77 -0.82
CA MET A 247 3.90 -11.44 0.40
C MET A 247 4.88 -10.31 0.11
N PRO A 248 4.45 -9.04 0.27
CA PRO A 248 5.32 -7.91 0.06
C PRO A 248 6.54 -7.97 0.99
N TYR A 249 7.68 -7.49 0.51
CA TYR A 249 8.93 -7.52 1.26
C TYR A 249 8.75 -7.00 2.70
N ARG A 250 9.11 -7.81 3.70
CA ARG A 250 8.98 -7.53 5.14
C ARG A 250 7.55 -7.27 5.63
N LYS A 251 6.53 -7.78 4.92
CA LYS A 251 5.13 -7.69 5.34
C LYS A 251 4.53 -9.09 5.44
N SER A 252 3.38 -9.15 6.10
CA SER A 252 2.57 -10.37 6.16
C SER A 252 2.02 -10.72 4.79
N THR A 253 1.72 -12.01 4.56
CA THR A 253 0.92 -12.46 3.42
C THR A 253 -0.33 -11.60 3.31
N SER A 254 -0.65 -11.19 2.11
CA SER A 254 -1.63 -10.17 1.80
C SER A 254 -2.51 -10.59 0.64
N LEU A 255 -3.76 -10.20 0.67
CA LEU A 255 -4.69 -10.30 -0.45
C LEU A 255 -4.74 -8.95 -1.16
N LYS A 256 -4.38 -8.90 -2.43
CA LYS A 256 -4.62 -7.75 -3.30
C LYS A 256 -5.87 -8.01 -4.12
N VAL A 257 -6.82 -7.11 -4.03
CA VAL A 257 -8.06 -7.13 -4.81
C VAL A 257 -7.93 -6.14 -5.94
N ILE A 258 -8.10 -6.58 -7.18
CA ILE A 258 -8.08 -5.78 -8.39
C ILE A 258 -9.49 -5.79 -8.97
N THR A 259 -10.11 -4.64 -9.07
CA THR A 259 -11.46 -4.50 -9.59
C THR A 259 -11.49 -4.30 -11.12
N LYS A 260 -12.64 -4.49 -11.77
CA LYS A 260 -12.80 -4.30 -13.22
C LYS A 260 -12.53 -2.86 -13.69
N ASP A 261 -12.67 -1.88 -12.79
CA ASP A 261 -12.27 -0.50 -13.02
C ASP A 261 -10.77 -0.24 -12.77
N CYS A 262 -9.96 -1.32 -12.71
CA CYS A 262 -8.51 -1.27 -12.53
C CYS A 262 -8.02 -0.59 -11.24
N LYS A 263 -8.89 -0.44 -10.24
CA LYS A 263 -8.47 -0.09 -8.89
C LYS A 263 -7.90 -1.31 -8.21
N SER A 264 -6.82 -1.13 -7.47
CA SER A 264 -6.21 -2.20 -6.68
C SER A 264 -6.07 -1.77 -5.22
N LYS A 265 -6.30 -2.70 -4.31
CA LYS A 265 -6.08 -2.48 -2.90
C LYS A 265 -5.52 -3.72 -2.22
N LEU A 266 -4.47 -3.50 -1.42
CA LEU A 266 -3.76 -4.53 -0.69
C LEU A 266 -4.27 -4.61 0.75
N TYR A 267 -4.52 -5.83 1.21
CA TYR A 267 -5.00 -6.14 2.54
C TYR A 267 -4.08 -7.16 3.21
N PRO A 268 -3.14 -6.73 4.05
CA PRO A 268 -2.29 -7.65 4.80
C PRO A 268 -3.11 -8.42 5.84
N GLY A 269 -3.01 -9.74 5.83
CA GLY A 269 -3.72 -10.62 6.76
C GLY A 269 -2.79 -11.20 7.80
N GLY A 270 -2.07 -10.35 8.55
CA GLY A 270 -1.04 -10.75 9.50
C GLY A 270 -1.51 -11.60 10.68
N SER A 271 -2.81 -11.81 10.84
CA SER A 271 -3.37 -12.74 11.83
C SER A 271 -3.69 -14.12 11.26
N LEU A 272 -3.73 -14.27 9.92
CA LEU A 272 -4.07 -15.53 9.28
C LEU A 272 -2.87 -16.49 9.27
N ARG A 273 -3.15 -17.76 9.52
CA ARG A 273 -2.19 -18.85 9.35
C ARG A 273 -2.27 -19.40 7.92
N ASN A 274 -1.29 -20.21 7.54
CA ASN A 274 -1.24 -20.82 6.20
C ASN A 274 -2.53 -21.60 5.86
N SER A 275 -3.10 -22.32 6.82
CA SER A 275 -4.38 -23.02 6.62
C SER A 275 -5.52 -22.06 6.24
N ASN A 276 -5.64 -20.93 6.93
CA ASN A 276 -6.70 -19.95 6.61
C ASN A 276 -6.50 -19.34 5.20
N TRP A 277 -5.23 -19.12 4.79
CA TRP A 277 -4.91 -18.66 3.46
C TRP A 277 -5.25 -19.70 2.39
N GLN A 278 -4.97 -20.98 2.67
CA GLN A 278 -5.31 -22.07 1.77
C GLN A 278 -6.84 -22.25 1.63
N ASP A 279 -7.57 -22.14 2.74
CA ASP A 279 -9.04 -22.21 2.72
C ASP A 279 -9.63 -21.06 1.90
N LEU A 280 -9.13 -19.82 2.09
CA LEU A 280 -9.56 -18.67 1.32
C LEU A 280 -9.25 -18.82 -0.18
N LEU A 281 -8.09 -19.37 -0.51
CA LEU A 281 -7.69 -19.64 -1.87
C LEU A 281 -8.64 -20.66 -2.52
N ASN A 282 -8.91 -21.78 -1.86
CA ASN A 282 -9.81 -22.83 -2.35
C ASN A 282 -11.23 -22.29 -2.62
N GLU A 283 -11.71 -21.38 -1.77
CA GLU A 283 -13.00 -20.73 -2.01
C GLU A 283 -13.00 -19.83 -3.25
N PHE A 284 -11.93 -19.07 -3.48
CA PHE A 284 -11.82 -18.27 -4.71
C PHE A 284 -11.70 -19.15 -5.96
N GLU A 285 -11.00 -20.29 -5.87
CA GLU A 285 -10.93 -21.28 -6.96
C GLU A 285 -12.32 -21.87 -7.26
N ASN A 286 -13.11 -22.18 -6.23
CA ASN A 286 -14.49 -22.66 -6.38
C ASN A 286 -15.41 -21.61 -7.04
N LEU A 287 -15.13 -20.33 -6.84
CA LEU A 287 -15.84 -19.22 -7.49
C LEU A 287 -15.33 -18.96 -8.92
N LYS A 288 -14.34 -19.73 -9.40
CA LYS A 288 -13.72 -19.59 -10.74
C LYS A 288 -13.17 -18.18 -11.01
N MET A 289 -12.65 -17.54 -9.98
CA MET A 289 -12.05 -16.22 -10.10
C MET A 289 -10.66 -16.30 -10.72
N ASP A 290 -10.23 -15.23 -11.38
CA ASP A 290 -8.85 -15.09 -11.82
C ASP A 290 -7.93 -14.86 -10.60
N ILE A 291 -7.04 -15.83 -10.36
CA ILE A 291 -6.17 -15.88 -9.19
C ILE A 291 -4.71 -15.86 -9.63
N ARG A 292 -3.93 -14.94 -9.07
CA ARG A 292 -2.48 -14.92 -9.21
C ARG A 292 -1.81 -15.20 -7.86
N LYS A 293 -0.93 -16.20 -7.83
CA LYS A 293 -0.16 -16.55 -6.64
C LYS A 293 1.28 -16.06 -6.82
N GLU A 294 1.72 -15.18 -5.94
CA GLU A 294 3.11 -14.67 -5.87
C GLU A 294 3.82 -15.12 -4.58
N THR A 295 3.15 -15.96 -3.78
CA THR A 295 3.69 -16.52 -2.54
C THR A 295 3.23 -17.96 -2.37
N ASN A 296 4.06 -18.77 -1.73
CA ASN A 296 3.72 -20.10 -1.27
C ASN A 296 3.38 -20.06 0.22
N PHE A 297 2.24 -20.60 0.60
CA PHE A 297 1.78 -20.75 1.98
C PHE A 297 1.19 -22.14 2.20
#